data_8e936238b2d41ae7cd904fd25e846ac1
#
_entry.id   8e936238b2d41ae7cd904fd25e846ac1
#
_cell.length_a   1.000
_cell.length_b   1.000
_cell.length_c   1.000
_cell.angle_alpha   90.00
_cell.angle_beta   90.00
_cell.angle_gamma   90.00
#
_symmetry.space_group_name_H-M   'P 1'
#
loop_
_entity.id
_entity.type
_entity.pdbx_description
1 polymer ?
#
loop_
_entity_poly.entity_id
_entity_poly.type
_entity_poly.pdbx_seq_one_letter_code
_entity_poly.pdbx_strand_id
1 'polypeptide(L)'
;MLIIDIKYLKEKESFVLTYFSFPSRNKYSDFIYNSKHFTSVDYDASKHQHGLYLFKGKHFSENVDDEYENYDYLMGADLDYNNPEVVKEAIQWGLWYKDITRLDDFRCDAIKHIDSSFYEHWITIMRNHSKKELFTVGEYWGDINHLCHYLESTHFCMSLFDVPLHYHFYDASHSNGYYDMQEIFNNTLVQRYDKYAVTFVDNHDTQPGQSLTSFIEDWFKPQAYACILLREQGYPCIFYGDYYGIPHDHINPKKDILDYMLKLRKQYVEGIRHDYIDDPDVIGWTYETGFAVILTNSKGGTKRMFIGKKYKHMADGKHTIDIIDGYGEFICDEASLNLYIVQK
;
A
#
# COMPACT_ATOMS: atom_id res chain seq x y z
N MET A 1 5.18 1.12 -13.50
CA MET A 1 5.67 0.27 -12.40
C MET A 1 4.72 -0.92 -12.33
N LEU A 2 5.18 -2.10 -12.68
CA LEU A 2 4.40 -3.34 -12.60
C LEU A 2 4.69 -3.95 -11.23
N ILE A 3 3.76 -3.84 -10.30
CA ILE A 3 3.85 -4.54 -9.01
C ILE A 3 3.40 -5.97 -9.29
N ILE A 4 4.34 -6.92 -9.24
CA ILE A 4 4.00 -8.34 -9.32
C ILE A 4 3.58 -8.78 -7.94
N ASP A 5 2.31 -9.14 -7.80
CA ASP A 5 1.76 -9.69 -6.56
C ASP A 5 2.29 -11.12 -6.38
N ILE A 6 3.18 -11.32 -5.42
CA ILE A 6 3.72 -12.62 -5.06
C ILE A 6 2.65 -13.51 -4.42
N LYS A 7 1.50 -12.97 -4.04
CA LYS A 7 0.37 -13.69 -3.45
C LYS A 7 -0.18 -14.82 -4.34
N TYR A 8 -0.03 -14.72 -5.66
CA TYR A 8 -0.43 -15.82 -6.55
C TYR A 8 0.34 -17.13 -6.26
N LEU A 9 1.39 -17.05 -5.48
CA LEU A 9 2.12 -18.18 -4.97
C LEU A 9 1.52 -18.76 -3.68
N LYS A 10 0.90 -17.96 -2.81
CA LYS A 10 0.40 -18.40 -1.49
C LYS A 10 -0.77 -19.38 -1.52
N GLU A 11 -1.73 -19.24 -2.41
CA GLU A 11 -2.89 -20.15 -2.46
C GLU A 11 -2.57 -21.58 -2.93
N LYS A 12 -1.32 -21.83 -3.34
CA LYS A 12 -0.83 -23.15 -3.75
C LYS A 12 0.45 -23.57 -3.04
N GLU A 13 0.92 -22.85 -2.08
CA GLU A 13 2.32 -22.84 -1.62
C GLU A 13 2.75 -23.92 -0.65
N SER A 14 1.89 -24.58 0.05
CA SER A 14 2.37 -25.75 0.83
C SER A 14 2.95 -26.88 -0.04
N PHE A 15 2.78 -26.78 -1.39
CA PHE A 15 3.25 -27.81 -2.33
C PHE A 15 4.05 -27.28 -3.53
N VAL A 16 4.15 -25.98 -3.75
CA VAL A 16 4.62 -25.40 -5.02
C VAL A 16 6.14 -25.24 -5.06
N LEU A 17 6.80 -25.14 -3.93
CA LEU A 17 8.26 -25.07 -3.89
C LEU A 17 8.96 -26.39 -4.30
N THR A 18 8.23 -27.48 -4.39
CA THR A 18 8.78 -28.76 -4.84
C THR A 18 8.70 -29.02 -6.35
N TYR A 19 7.85 -28.31 -7.09
CA TYR A 19 7.64 -28.56 -8.51
C TYR A 19 7.29 -27.32 -9.31
N PHE A 20 8.22 -26.40 -9.50
CA PHE A 20 8.16 -25.54 -10.67
C PHE A 20 8.70 -26.32 -11.87
N SER A 21 7.88 -27.19 -12.45
CA SER A 21 8.09 -27.63 -13.81
C SER A 21 7.31 -26.71 -14.73
N PHE A 22 8.00 -25.74 -15.33
CA PHE A 22 7.48 -25.13 -16.55
C PHE A 22 7.28 -26.24 -17.60
N PRO A 23 6.32 -26.05 -18.53
CA PRO A 23 6.10 -27.00 -19.63
C PRO A 23 7.35 -27.34 -20.47
N SER A 24 8.43 -26.58 -20.30
CA SER A 24 9.71 -26.72 -20.99
C SER A 24 10.72 -27.68 -20.37
N ARG A 25 10.37 -28.47 -19.37
CA ARG A 25 11.23 -29.46 -18.67
C ARG A 25 12.37 -28.89 -17.81
N ASN A 26 12.52 -27.60 -17.68
CA ASN A 26 13.57 -27.06 -16.83
C ASN A 26 13.05 -26.92 -15.40
N LYS A 27 13.49 -27.82 -14.51
CA LYS A 27 13.37 -27.60 -13.08
C LYS A 27 14.17 -26.35 -12.72
N TYR A 28 13.58 -25.50 -11.88
CA TYR A 28 14.29 -24.39 -11.28
C TYR A 28 15.45 -24.91 -10.40
N SER A 29 15.18 -25.92 -9.57
CA SER A 29 16.14 -26.50 -8.62
C SER A 29 15.85 -27.97 -8.41
N ASP A 30 16.90 -28.75 -8.03
CA ASP A 30 16.77 -30.12 -7.53
C ASP A 30 16.62 -30.15 -6.00
N PHE A 31 16.48 -29.02 -5.34
CA PHE A 31 16.27 -28.95 -3.91
C PHE A 31 14.92 -29.54 -3.52
N ILE A 32 14.94 -30.40 -2.49
CA ILE A 32 13.74 -31.07 -1.98
C ILE A 32 13.52 -30.67 -0.53
N TYR A 33 12.43 -29.96 -0.28
CA TYR A 33 12.02 -29.63 1.08
C TYR A 33 11.65 -30.90 1.87
N ASN A 34 12.03 -30.92 3.14
CA ASN A 34 11.67 -31.96 4.10
C ASN A 34 11.54 -31.34 5.50
N SER A 35 11.13 -32.15 6.50
CA SER A 35 10.81 -31.64 7.85
C SER A 35 11.89 -30.78 8.52
N LYS A 36 13.18 -30.94 8.14
CA LYS A 36 14.25 -30.09 8.71
C LYS A 36 14.23 -28.64 8.24
N HIS A 37 13.50 -28.35 7.15
CA HIS A 37 13.41 -27.03 6.55
C HIS A 37 12.20 -26.22 7.05
N PHE A 38 11.40 -26.79 7.94
CA PHE A 38 10.21 -26.17 8.50
C PHE A 38 10.30 -26.07 10.02
N THR A 39 9.68 -25.07 10.59
CA THR A 39 9.53 -24.92 12.04
C THR A 39 8.33 -25.72 12.53
N SER A 40 7.24 -25.68 11.79
CA SER A 40 5.92 -26.18 12.22
C SER A 40 5.00 -26.51 11.05
N VAL A 41 3.87 -27.12 11.37
CA VAL A 41 2.74 -27.35 10.45
C VAL A 41 1.41 -27.12 11.19
N ASP A 42 0.37 -26.76 10.44
CA ASP A 42 -0.98 -26.52 10.97
C ASP A 42 -1.91 -27.74 10.96
N TYR A 43 -1.42 -28.88 10.48
CA TYR A 43 -2.23 -30.10 10.35
C TYR A 43 -1.45 -31.37 10.68
N ASP A 44 -2.01 -32.19 11.59
CA ASP A 44 -1.54 -33.54 11.86
C ASP A 44 -2.32 -34.55 11.02
N ALA A 45 -1.70 -35.05 9.96
CA ALA A 45 -2.33 -36.00 9.05
C ALA A 45 -2.66 -37.34 9.72
N SER A 46 -1.94 -37.74 10.79
CA SER A 46 -2.19 -38.99 11.50
C SER A 46 -3.45 -38.94 12.37
N LYS A 47 -3.79 -37.73 12.87
CA LYS A 47 -4.96 -37.46 13.71
C LYS A 47 -6.12 -36.81 12.97
N HIS A 48 -5.89 -36.39 11.72
CA HIS A 48 -6.83 -35.58 10.93
C HIS A 48 -7.28 -34.32 11.67
N GLN A 49 -6.35 -33.63 12.31
CA GLN A 49 -6.65 -32.50 13.20
C GLN A 49 -5.79 -31.29 12.85
N HIS A 50 -6.45 -30.11 12.80
CA HIS A 50 -5.75 -28.83 12.74
C HIS A 50 -5.24 -28.41 14.11
N GLY A 51 -4.11 -27.73 14.15
CA GLY A 51 -3.48 -27.21 15.36
C GLY A 51 -2.05 -26.73 15.05
N LEU A 52 -1.36 -26.29 16.07
CA LEU A 52 0.01 -25.83 16.03
C LEU A 52 0.95 -27.00 16.38
N TYR A 53 1.69 -27.49 15.41
CA TYR A 53 2.59 -28.64 15.60
C TYR A 53 4.02 -28.26 15.23
N LEU A 54 4.83 -27.93 16.27
CA LEU A 54 6.27 -27.71 16.11
C LEU A 54 7.00 -29.02 15.79
N PHE A 55 7.94 -28.96 14.87
CA PHE A 55 8.87 -30.05 14.65
C PHE A 55 9.86 -30.17 15.82
N LYS A 56 10.33 -31.38 16.08
CA LYS A 56 11.25 -31.64 17.20
C LYS A 56 12.52 -30.80 17.10
N GLY A 57 12.78 -29.99 18.11
CA GLY A 57 13.95 -29.13 18.21
C GLY A 57 13.86 -27.85 17.37
N LYS A 58 12.68 -27.49 16.91
CA LYS A 58 12.40 -26.24 16.21
C LYS A 58 11.72 -25.23 17.12
N HIS A 59 11.88 -23.95 16.79
CA HIS A 59 11.27 -22.80 17.44
C HIS A 59 10.77 -21.85 16.34
N PHE A 60 9.76 -21.05 16.64
CA PHE A 60 9.38 -19.94 15.77
C PHE A 60 10.45 -18.84 15.77
N SER A 61 10.50 -18.03 14.73
CA SER A 61 11.41 -16.90 14.65
C SER A 61 11.10 -15.86 15.73
N GLU A 62 12.16 -15.23 16.29
CA GLU A 62 12.01 -14.18 17.31
C GLU A 62 11.89 -12.77 16.70
N ASN A 63 12.25 -12.61 15.42
CA ASN A 63 12.28 -11.33 14.70
C ASN A 63 11.10 -11.15 13.75
N VAL A 64 9.96 -11.69 14.13
CA VAL A 64 8.66 -11.53 13.46
C VAL A 64 7.74 -10.67 14.34
N ASP A 65 6.59 -10.31 13.79
CA ASP A 65 5.54 -9.64 14.55
C ASP A 65 5.09 -10.50 15.75
N ASP A 66 4.76 -9.86 16.87
CA ASP A 66 4.33 -10.54 18.09
C ASP A 66 2.83 -10.92 18.09
N GLU A 67 2.18 -10.80 16.96
CA GLU A 67 0.82 -11.32 16.74
C GLU A 67 0.83 -12.82 17.08
N TYR A 68 -0.13 -13.25 17.89
CA TYR A 68 -0.20 -14.64 18.40
C TYR A 68 0.99 -15.08 19.28
N GLU A 69 1.54 -14.21 20.12
CA GLU A 69 2.58 -14.54 21.11
C GLU A 69 3.91 -15.02 20.49
N ASN A 70 4.42 -14.33 19.47
CA ASN A 70 5.67 -14.62 18.75
C ASN A 70 5.69 -15.94 17.97
N TYR A 71 4.59 -16.41 17.47
CA TYR A 71 4.62 -17.42 16.46
C TYR A 71 4.11 -16.90 15.12
N ASP A 72 4.77 -17.35 14.08
CA ASP A 72 4.41 -17.02 12.72
C ASP A 72 2.97 -17.40 12.41
N TYR A 73 2.29 -16.61 11.59
CA TYR A 73 0.95 -16.94 11.13
C TYR A 73 0.99 -18.24 10.31
N LEU A 74 0.58 -19.33 10.93
CA LEU A 74 0.74 -20.67 10.36
C LEU A 74 -0.39 -20.99 9.38
N MET A 75 -0.04 -21.05 8.10
CA MET A 75 -0.91 -21.58 7.04
C MET A 75 -0.18 -22.71 6.30
N GLY A 76 -0.44 -23.96 6.68
CA GLY A 76 0.22 -25.12 6.11
C GLY A 76 1.52 -25.45 6.81
N ALA A 77 2.67 -25.25 6.17
CA ALA A 77 3.98 -25.52 6.73
C ALA A 77 4.82 -24.25 6.73
N ASP A 78 5.32 -23.86 7.90
CA ASP A 78 6.15 -22.69 8.10
C ASP A 78 7.61 -22.96 7.78
N LEU A 79 8.22 -22.15 6.90
CA LEU A 79 9.61 -22.25 6.49
C LEU A 79 10.55 -21.70 7.55
N ASP A 80 11.54 -22.48 7.92
CA ASP A 80 12.57 -22.10 8.88
C ASP A 80 13.64 -21.21 8.24
N TYR A 81 13.46 -19.90 8.28
CA TYR A 81 14.45 -18.95 7.79
C TYR A 81 15.73 -18.85 8.65
N ASN A 82 15.80 -19.53 9.80
CA ASN A 82 17.06 -19.77 10.51
C ASN A 82 17.87 -20.92 9.90
N ASN A 83 17.30 -21.69 8.99
CA ASN A 83 18.00 -22.76 8.31
C ASN A 83 18.73 -22.21 7.06
N PRO A 84 20.08 -22.30 7.02
CA PRO A 84 20.87 -21.77 5.90
C PRO A 84 20.56 -22.44 4.54
N GLU A 85 20.05 -23.67 4.53
CA GLU A 85 19.63 -24.32 3.28
C GLU A 85 18.37 -23.65 2.71
N VAL A 86 17.41 -23.27 3.58
CA VAL A 86 16.19 -22.54 3.19
C VAL A 86 16.55 -21.14 2.66
N VAL A 87 17.37 -20.41 3.41
CA VAL A 87 17.82 -19.06 2.99
C VAL A 87 18.55 -19.11 1.65
N LYS A 88 19.47 -20.07 1.49
CA LYS A 88 20.19 -20.26 0.22
C LYS A 88 19.25 -20.54 -0.93
N GLU A 89 18.27 -21.43 -0.73
CA GLU A 89 17.29 -21.79 -1.77
C GLU A 89 16.39 -20.61 -2.13
N ALA A 90 15.91 -19.86 -1.14
CA ALA A 90 15.12 -18.66 -1.37
C ALA A 90 15.88 -17.57 -2.16
N ILE A 91 17.19 -17.41 -1.89
CA ILE A 91 18.06 -16.52 -2.65
C ILE A 91 18.22 -17.01 -4.09
N GLN A 92 18.52 -18.29 -4.29
CA GLN A 92 18.69 -18.88 -5.63
C GLN A 92 17.41 -18.76 -6.45
N TRP A 93 16.26 -19.02 -5.82
CA TRP A 93 14.96 -18.85 -6.45
C TRP A 93 14.73 -17.38 -6.87
N GLY A 94 15.02 -16.43 -5.99
CA GLY A 94 14.87 -15.01 -6.29
C GLY A 94 15.71 -14.56 -7.48
N LEU A 95 16.98 -14.96 -7.53
CA LEU A 95 17.89 -14.68 -8.64
C LEU A 95 17.39 -15.27 -9.95
N TRP A 96 17.01 -16.55 -9.93
CA TRP A 96 16.46 -17.24 -11.09
C TRP A 96 15.17 -16.58 -11.59
N TYR A 97 14.23 -16.28 -10.66
CA TYR A 97 12.95 -15.65 -10.99
C TYR A 97 13.16 -14.28 -11.64
N LYS A 98 14.04 -13.48 -11.05
CA LYS A 98 14.41 -12.18 -11.58
C LYS A 98 15.02 -12.26 -12.99
N ASP A 99 15.93 -13.21 -13.23
CA ASP A 99 16.58 -13.37 -14.53
C ASP A 99 15.61 -13.78 -15.63
N ILE A 100 14.68 -14.69 -15.32
CA ILE A 100 13.66 -15.15 -16.28
C ILE A 100 12.64 -14.06 -16.57
N THR A 101 12.11 -13.40 -15.53
CA THR A 101 11.01 -12.42 -15.67
C THR A 101 11.51 -11.06 -16.10
N ARG A 102 12.80 -10.76 -15.86
CA ARG A 102 13.43 -9.44 -16.09
C ARG A 102 12.69 -8.32 -15.35
N LEU A 103 12.07 -8.62 -14.23
CA LEU A 103 11.36 -7.63 -13.42
C LEU A 103 12.32 -6.52 -12.95
N ASP A 104 11.76 -5.36 -12.70
CA ASP A 104 12.47 -4.18 -12.23
C ASP A 104 12.29 -3.93 -10.73
N ASP A 105 11.22 -4.47 -10.13
CA ASP A 105 10.79 -4.17 -8.77
C ASP A 105 10.14 -5.39 -8.11
N PHE A 106 9.99 -5.36 -6.77
CA PHE A 106 9.34 -6.42 -5.99
C PHE A 106 8.23 -5.87 -5.10
N ARG A 107 7.12 -6.60 -4.99
CA ARG A 107 6.24 -6.58 -3.84
C ARG A 107 6.48 -7.83 -3.01
N CYS A 108 6.77 -7.64 -1.73
CA CYS A 108 6.91 -8.72 -0.77
C CYS A 108 5.64 -8.81 0.08
N ASP A 109 5.02 -9.97 0.07
CA ASP A 109 3.76 -10.25 0.74
C ASP A 109 3.98 -10.68 2.19
N ALA A 110 3.10 -10.25 3.11
CA ALA A 110 3.03 -10.68 4.51
C ALA A 110 4.38 -10.70 5.24
N ILE A 111 5.19 -9.67 5.05
CA ILE A 111 6.58 -9.62 5.54
C ILE A 111 6.70 -9.67 7.06
N LYS A 112 5.64 -9.34 7.81
CA LYS A 112 5.63 -9.41 9.26
C LYS A 112 5.77 -10.83 9.82
N HIS A 113 5.52 -11.86 8.99
CA HIS A 113 5.59 -13.26 9.36
C HIS A 113 6.92 -13.93 8.98
N ILE A 114 7.89 -13.17 8.49
CA ILE A 114 9.22 -13.66 8.11
C ILE A 114 10.26 -12.78 8.81
N ASP A 115 11.33 -13.41 9.32
CA ASP A 115 12.42 -12.71 9.97
C ASP A 115 12.91 -11.51 9.13
N SER A 116 12.89 -10.33 9.72
CA SER A 116 13.20 -9.08 9.04
C SER A 116 14.62 -9.04 8.48
N SER A 117 15.57 -9.72 9.14
CA SER A 117 16.97 -9.81 8.68
C SER A 117 17.11 -10.61 7.38
N PHE A 118 16.21 -11.57 7.14
CA PHE A 118 16.17 -12.29 5.87
C PHE A 118 15.89 -11.34 4.71
N TYR A 119 14.91 -10.44 4.83
CA TYR A 119 14.56 -9.51 3.75
C TYR A 119 15.67 -8.53 3.45
N GLU A 120 16.33 -7.97 4.47
CA GLU A 120 17.46 -7.06 4.28
C GLU A 120 18.59 -7.75 3.49
N HIS A 121 18.92 -8.97 3.88
CA HIS A 121 19.94 -9.78 3.20
C HIS A 121 19.52 -10.13 1.76
N TRP A 122 18.30 -10.63 1.58
CA TRP A 122 17.78 -11.05 0.28
C TRP A 122 17.71 -9.89 -0.72
N ILE A 123 17.16 -8.73 -0.32
CA ILE A 123 17.05 -7.53 -1.14
C ILE A 123 18.44 -7.03 -1.55
N THR A 124 19.38 -7.04 -0.62
CA THR A 124 20.77 -6.65 -0.91
C THR A 124 21.38 -7.51 -2.00
N ILE A 125 21.18 -8.82 -1.95
CA ILE A 125 21.67 -9.75 -2.99
C ILE A 125 20.98 -9.47 -4.34
N MET A 126 19.64 -9.29 -4.34
CA MET A 126 18.89 -8.99 -5.58
C MET A 126 19.38 -7.70 -6.23
N ARG A 127 19.61 -6.63 -5.46
CA ARG A 127 20.15 -5.35 -5.96
C ARG A 127 21.55 -5.50 -6.52
N ASN A 128 22.44 -6.19 -5.80
CA ASN A 128 23.81 -6.45 -6.26
C ASN A 128 23.86 -7.24 -7.57
N HIS A 129 23.01 -8.25 -7.69
CA HIS A 129 22.89 -9.03 -8.92
C HIS A 129 22.37 -8.17 -10.09
N SER A 130 21.39 -7.33 -9.84
CA SER A 130 20.78 -6.45 -10.84
C SER A 130 21.68 -5.33 -11.31
N LYS A 131 22.70 -4.95 -10.51
CA LYS A 131 23.54 -3.76 -10.71
C LYS A 131 22.72 -2.47 -10.84
N LYS A 132 21.52 -2.44 -10.28
CA LYS A 132 20.62 -1.29 -10.19
C LYS A 132 19.82 -1.36 -8.90
N GLU A 133 19.37 -0.21 -8.46
CA GLU A 133 18.42 -0.15 -7.36
C GLU A 133 17.08 -0.72 -7.82
N LEU A 134 16.59 -1.73 -7.08
CA LEU A 134 15.27 -2.31 -7.29
C LEU A 134 14.34 -1.68 -6.26
N PHE A 135 13.28 -1.04 -6.72
CA PHE A 135 12.22 -0.62 -5.81
C PHE A 135 11.59 -1.86 -5.18
N THR A 136 11.44 -1.84 -3.88
CA THR A 136 10.83 -2.96 -3.16
C THR A 136 9.78 -2.39 -2.22
N VAL A 137 8.58 -2.97 -2.24
CA VAL A 137 7.52 -2.64 -1.29
C VAL A 137 7.11 -3.88 -0.53
N GLY A 138 7.06 -3.77 0.79
CA GLY A 138 6.60 -4.83 1.68
C GLY A 138 5.17 -4.57 2.15
N GLU A 139 4.40 -5.63 2.26
CA GLU A 139 3.12 -5.60 2.91
C GLU A 139 3.27 -6.00 4.37
N TYR A 140 3.16 -5.00 5.24
CA TYR A 140 3.12 -5.17 6.69
C TYR A 140 1.78 -4.62 7.20
N TRP A 141 0.85 -5.49 7.54
CA TRP A 141 -0.46 -5.09 8.06
C TRP A 141 -0.37 -4.81 9.56
N GLY A 142 -0.17 -3.57 9.93
CA GLY A 142 0.06 -3.13 11.30
C GLY A 142 -0.14 -1.62 11.49
N ASP A 143 0.00 -1.16 12.73
CA ASP A 143 -0.06 0.26 13.07
C ASP A 143 1.24 0.99 12.72
N ILE A 144 1.24 2.32 12.90
CA ILE A 144 2.38 3.17 12.55
C ILE A 144 3.66 2.80 13.33
N ASN A 145 3.55 2.36 14.58
CA ASN A 145 4.72 2.02 15.37
C ASN A 145 5.39 0.75 14.86
N HIS A 146 4.60 -0.26 14.48
CA HIS A 146 5.08 -1.49 13.86
C HIS A 146 5.75 -1.19 12.51
N LEU A 147 5.12 -0.36 11.66
CA LEU A 147 5.70 0.00 10.36
C LEU A 147 7.03 0.76 10.52
N CYS A 148 7.08 1.74 11.43
CA CYS A 148 8.30 2.50 11.71
C CYS A 148 9.41 1.59 12.25
N HIS A 149 9.07 0.75 13.23
CA HIS A 149 10.03 -0.20 13.81
C HIS A 149 10.61 -1.16 12.73
N TYR A 150 9.75 -1.69 11.87
CA TYR A 150 10.20 -2.57 10.78
C TYR A 150 11.13 -1.86 9.80
N LEU A 151 10.81 -0.63 9.37
CA LEU A 151 11.69 0.15 8.51
C LEU A 151 13.05 0.43 9.16
N GLU A 152 13.05 0.82 10.43
CA GLU A 152 14.26 1.11 11.18
C GLU A 152 15.12 -0.15 11.38
N SER A 153 14.52 -1.28 11.76
CA SER A 153 15.20 -2.56 11.96
C SER A 153 15.80 -3.15 10.70
N THR A 154 15.18 -2.88 9.55
CA THR A 154 15.66 -3.30 8.22
C THR A 154 16.50 -2.22 7.52
N HIS A 155 16.95 -1.20 8.23
CA HIS A 155 17.75 -0.08 7.70
C HIS A 155 17.14 0.54 6.44
N PHE A 156 15.80 0.64 6.41
CA PHE A 156 15.06 1.22 5.28
C PHE A 156 15.36 0.54 3.94
N CYS A 157 15.56 -0.76 3.94
CA CYS A 157 15.87 -1.52 2.73
C CYS A 157 14.70 -1.61 1.74
N MET A 158 13.47 -1.32 2.16
CA MET A 158 12.27 -1.32 1.33
C MET A 158 11.30 -0.21 1.73
N SER A 159 10.28 0.04 0.91
CA SER A 159 9.09 0.83 1.26
C SER A 159 8.00 -0.08 1.82
N LEU A 160 7.04 0.47 2.55
CA LEU A 160 5.87 -0.27 3.05
C LEU A 160 4.57 0.36 2.56
N PHE A 161 3.52 -0.45 2.45
CA PHE A 161 2.17 0.07 2.27
C PHE A 161 1.71 0.82 3.52
N ASP A 162 1.12 2.01 3.31
CA ASP A 162 0.61 2.87 4.38
C ASP A 162 -0.76 2.39 4.86
N VAL A 163 -0.76 1.31 5.63
CA VAL A 163 -1.97 0.71 6.19
C VAL A 163 -2.71 1.66 7.13
N PRO A 164 -2.04 2.46 8.00
CA PRO A 164 -2.72 3.47 8.80
C PRO A 164 -3.53 4.48 7.96
N LEU A 165 -2.97 4.98 6.84
CA LEU A 165 -3.68 5.91 5.96
C LEU A 165 -4.94 5.27 5.33
N HIS A 166 -4.83 4.00 4.93
CA HIS A 166 -5.99 3.23 4.44
C HIS A 166 -7.12 3.21 5.49
N TYR A 167 -6.79 2.93 6.76
CA TYR A 167 -7.80 2.92 7.83
C TYR A 167 -8.39 4.30 8.12
N HIS A 168 -7.62 5.39 8.00
CA HIS A 168 -8.18 6.74 8.07
C HIS A 168 -9.23 6.98 6.96
N PHE A 169 -8.99 6.51 5.75
CA PHE A 169 -9.97 6.58 4.67
C PHE A 169 -11.20 5.71 4.95
N TYR A 170 -10.99 4.51 5.47
CA TYR A 170 -12.08 3.62 5.86
C TYR A 170 -12.98 4.29 6.92
N ASP A 171 -12.40 4.77 8.00
CA ASP A 171 -13.12 5.44 9.08
C ASP A 171 -13.84 6.69 8.60
N ALA A 172 -13.18 7.52 7.78
CA ALA A 172 -13.80 8.72 7.22
C ALA A 172 -15.01 8.39 6.34
N SER A 173 -14.95 7.30 5.56
CA SER A 173 -16.04 6.88 4.69
C SER A 173 -17.25 6.30 5.44
N HIS A 174 -17.02 5.66 6.61
CA HIS A 174 -18.04 4.97 7.41
C HIS A 174 -18.58 5.80 8.58
N SER A 175 -18.02 6.98 8.85
CA SER A 175 -18.36 7.81 10.00
C SER A 175 -19.68 8.59 9.86
N ASN A 176 -20.34 8.54 8.70
CA ASN A 176 -21.50 9.41 8.40
C ASN A 176 -21.20 10.91 8.59
N GLY A 177 -19.99 11.35 8.25
CA GLY A 177 -19.54 12.73 8.36
C GLY A 177 -19.04 13.16 9.75
N TYR A 178 -18.86 12.23 10.68
CA TYR A 178 -18.34 12.53 12.03
C TYR A 178 -16.84 12.29 12.19
N TYR A 179 -16.14 11.84 11.16
CA TYR A 179 -14.69 11.74 11.20
C TYR A 179 -14.05 13.13 11.13
N ASP A 180 -13.09 13.39 12.02
CA ASP A 180 -12.33 14.64 12.02
C ASP A 180 -11.30 14.62 10.89
N MET A 181 -11.55 15.39 9.83
CA MET A 181 -10.68 15.44 8.65
C MET A 181 -9.29 16.00 8.93
N GLN A 182 -9.06 16.69 10.07
CA GLN A 182 -7.71 17.11 10.47
C GLN A 182 -6.79 15.92 10.74
N GLU A 183 -7.37 14.78 11.12
CA GLU A 183 -6.65 13.55 11.47
C GLU A 183 -6.26 12.69 10.25
N ILE A 184 -6.69 13.03 9.04
CA ILE A 184 -6.60 12.15 7.85
C ILE A 184 -5.17 11.68 7.54
N PHE A 185 -4.16 12.46 7.88
CA PHE A 185 -2.74 12.13 7.69
C PHE A 185 -2.00 11.88 9.01
N ASN A 186 -2.65 12.06 10.17
CA ASN A 186 -1.99 11.88 11.46
C ASN A 186 -1.69 10.41 11.73
N ASN A 187 -0.51 10.14 12.31
CA ASN A 187 -0.06 8.79 12.60
C ASN A 187 -0.06 7.85 11.38
N THR A 188 0.27 8.38 10.20
CA THR A 188 0.42 7.62 8.96
C THR A 188 1.88 7.47 8.58
N LEU A 189 2.18 6.48 7.73
CA LEU A 189 3.55 6.27 7.26
C LEU A 189 3.99 7.41 6.35
N VAL A 190 3.10 7.94 5.51
CA VAL A 190 3.40 9.07 4.62
C VAL A 190 3.70 10.36 5.39
N GLN A 191 3.15 10.51 6.59
CA GLN A 191 3.51 11.63 7.48
C GLN A 191 4.91 11.45 8.09
N ARG A 192 5.27 10.23 8.47
CA ARG A 192 6.53 9.92 9.16
C ARG A 192 7.71 9.74 8.22
N TYR A 193 7.52 8.96 7.17
CA TYR A 193 8.56 8.53 6.23
C TYR A 193 8.01 8.54 4.80
N ASP A 194 7.72 9.72 4.27
CA ASP A 194 7.09 9.92 2.95
C ASP A 194 7.81 9.19 1.81
N LYS A 195 9.14 9.11 1.87
CA LYS A 195 9.98 8.43 0.86
C LYS A 195 9.88 6.91 0.90
N TYR A 196 9.31 6.36 1.98
CA TYR A 196 9.17 4.92 2.19
C TYR A 196 7.71 4.47 2.27
N ALA A 197 6.76 5.39 2.08
CA ALA A 197 5.35 5.13 2.10
C ALA A 197 4.80 4.82 0.70
N VAL A 198 4.19 3.66 0.51
CA VAL A 198 3.34 3.37 -0.64
C VAL A 198 1.89 3.58 -0.21
N THR A 199 1.32 4.71 -0.62
CA THR A 199 -0.05 5.08 -0.26
C THR A 199 -1.06 4.38 -1.17
N PHE A 200 -2.17 3.91 -0.62
CA PHE A 200 -3.22 3.21 -1.35
C PHE A 200 -4.60 3.50 -0.76
N VAL A 201 -5.65 3.32 -1.55
CA VAL A 201 -7.04 3.44 -1.11
C VAL A 201 -7.57 2.06 -0.73
N ASP A 202 -7.63 1.15 -1.68
CA ASP A 202 -7.98 -0.24 -1.47
C ASP A 202 -7.00 -1.19 -2.17
N ASN A 203 -7.09 -2.47 -1.84
CA ASN A 203 -6.38 -3.54 -2.52
C ASN A 203 -7.27 -4.79 -2.64
N HIS A 204 -6.71 -5.89 -3.15
CA HIS A 204 -7.42 -7.16 -3.34
C HIS A 204 -7.78 -7.87 -2.03
N ASP A 205 -7.18 -7.50 -0.90
CA ASP A 205 -7.48 -8.06 0.43
C ASP A 205 -8.50 -7.22 1.20
N THR A 206 -8.60 -5.91 0.91
CA THR A 206 -9.59 -5.02 1.54
C THR A 206 -10.94 -5.03 0.85
N GLN A 207 -11.02 -5.52 -0.40
CA GLN A 207 -12.28 -5.59 -1.15
C GLN A 207 -13.31 -6.51 -0.48
N PRO A 208 -14.61 -6.36 -0.77
CA PRO A 208 -15.67 -7.17 -0.17
C PRO A 208 -15.41 -8.67 -0.25
N GLY A 209 -15.67 -9.38 0.87
CA GLY A 209 -15.57 -10.83 0.96
C GLY A 209 -14.14 -11.39 1.12
N GLN A 210 -13.13 -10.52 1.21
CA GLN A 210 -11.75 -10.94 1.49
C GLN A 210 -11.42 -10.88 2.98
N SER A 211 -10.27 -11.46 3.36
CA SER A 211 -9.87 -11.66 4.77
C SER A 211 -9.66 -10.37 5.55
N LEU A 212 -9.24 -9.29 4.88
CA LEU A 212 -8.99 -7.98 5.46
C LEU A 212 -10.05 -6.95 5.03
N THR A 213 -11.29 -7.42 4.78
CA THR A 213 -12.37 -6.56 4.29
C THR A 213 -12.48 -5.26 5.10
N SER A 214 -12.05 -4.17 4.50
CA SER A 214 -12.11 -2.80 5.01
C SER A 214 -12.29 -1.81 3.84
N PHE A 215 -13.22 -2.14 2.96
CA PHE A 215 -13.44 -1.43 1.70
C PHE A 215 -13.94 -0.01 1.95
N ILE A 216 -13.31 0.97 1.33
CA ILE A 216 -13.73 2.37 1.41
C ILE A 216 -15.05 2.54 0.64
N GLU A 217 -16.02 3.21 1.26
CA GLU A 217 -17.31 3.50 0.64
C GLU A 217 -17.15 4.26 -0.69
N ASP A 218 -17.94 3.88 -1.66
CA ASP A 218 -17.83 4.33 -3.06
C ASP A 218 -17.87 5.86 -3.21
N TRP A 219 -18.64 6.52 -2.36
CA TRP A 219 -18.79 7.98 -2.35
C TRP A 219 -17.53 8.72 -1.90
N PHE A 220 -16.70 8.13 -1.01
CA PHE A 220 -15.49 8.75 -0.47
C PHE A 220 -14.23 8.40 -1.27
N LYS A 221 -14.28 7.45 -2.19
CA LYS A 221 -13.12 7.06 -3.00
C LYS A 221 -12.48 8.21 -3.77
N PRO A 222 -13.22 9.13 -4.40
CA PRO A 222 -12.61 10.30 -5.04
C PRO A 222 -11.79 11.16 -4.06
N GLN A 223 -12.28 11.36 -2.83
CA GLN A 223 -11.58 12.10 -1.78
C GLN A 223 -10.30 11.37 -1.34
N ALA A 224 -10.39 10.07 -1.07
CA ALA A 224 -9.25 9.23 -0.71
C ALA A 224 -8.17 9.21 -1.81
N TYR A 225 -8.58 9.04 -3.07
CA TYR A 225 -7.64 9.12 -4.20
C TYR A 225 -7.04 10.51 -4.39
N ALA A 226 -7.77 11.58 -4.11
CA ALA A 226 -7.20 12.93 -4.12
C ALA A 226 -6.09 13.07 -3.08
N CYS A 227 -6.26 12.53 -1.88
CA CYS A 227 -5.25 12.53 -0.82
C CYS A 227 -3.94 11.85 -1.24
N ILE A 228 -3.98 10.79 -2.05
CA ILE A 228 -2.76 10.08 -2.47
C ILE A 228 -2.24 10.52 -3.84
N LEU A 229 -3.11 10.89 -4.78
CA LEU A 229 -2.70 11.26 -6.14
C LEU A 229 -2.36 12.73 -6.29
N LEU A 230 -3.00 13.62 -5.53
CA LEU A 230 -2.87 15.08 -5.70
C LEU A 230 -1.99 15.73 -4.62
N ARG A 231 -1.14 14.91 -3.98
CA ARG A 231 -0.02 15.31 -3.12
C ARG A 231 1.25 14.65 -3.62
N GLU A 232 2.40 15.32 -3.43
CA GLU A 232 3.70 14.79 -3.91
C GLU A 232 4.28 13.69 -3.01
N GLN A 233 3.84 13.62 -1.76
CA GLN A 233 4.35 12.70 -0.77
C GLN A 233 3.90 11.25 -1.02
N GLY A 234 4.80 10.32 -0.79
CA GLY A 234 4.53 8.90 -0.97
C GLY A 234 4.51 8.43 -2.43
N TYR A 235 4.39 7.13 -2.60
CA TYR A 235 4.22 6.47 -3.91
C TYR A 235 2.78 5.99 -4.03
N PRO A 236 1.91 6.69 -4.78
CA PRO A 236 0.50 6.31 -4.85
C PRO A 236 0.31 5.02 -5.65
N CYS A 237 -0.46 4.10 -5.09
CA CYS A 237 -0.88 2.84 -5.70
C CYS A 237 -2.38 2.88 -6.02
N ILE A 238 -2.75 2.65 -7.27
CA ILE A 238 -4.16 2.58 -7.70
C ILE A 238 -4.57 1.10 -7.74
N PHE A 239 -5.66 0.79 -7.05
CA PHE A 239 -6.22 -0.55 -7.06
C PHE A 239 -6.90 -0.85 -8.39
N TYR A 240 -6.59 -2.02 -8.95
CA TYR A 240 -7.16 -2.46 -10.25
C TYR A 240 -8.70 -2.53 -10.20
N GLY A 241 -9.26 -3.01 -9.07
CA GLY A 241 -10.69 -3.10 -8.86
C GLY A 241 -11.40 -1.74 -8.84
N ASP A 242 -10.75 -0.71 -8.33
CA ASP A 242 -11.30 0.65 -8.39
C ASP A 242 -11.20 1.24 -9.80
N TYR A 243 -10.11 0.95 -10.51
CA TYR A 243 -9.93 1.50 -11.86
C TYR A 243 -10.88 0.88 -12.88
N TYR A 244 -11.04 -0.46 -12.87
CA TYR A 244 -11.86 -1.20 -13.84
C TYR A 244 -13.23 -1.67 -13.34
N GLY A 245 -13.49 -1.52 -12.04
CA GLY A 245 -14.67 -2.06 -11.37
C GLY A 245 -14.49 -3.51 -10.94
N ILE A 246 -15.41 -3.96 -10.07
CA ILE A 246 -15.55 -5.35 -9.62
C ILE A 246 -16.99 -5.80 -9.89
N PRO A 247 -17.29 -6.33 -11.08
CA PRO A 247 -18.66 -6.56 -11.51
C PRO A 247 -19.48 -7.53 -10.63
N HIS A 248 -18.83 -8.56 -10.06
CA HIS A 248 -19.52 -9.52 -9.20
C HIS A 248 -19.91 -8.93 -7.82
N ASP A 249 -19.25 -7.85 -7.39
CA ASP A 249 -19.58 -7.11 -6.17
C ASP A 249 -20.35 -5.82 -6.45
N HIS A 250 -20.77 -5.61 -7.70
CA HIS A 250 -21.49 -4.41 -8.15
C HIS A 250 -20.72 -3.09 -7.93
N ILE A 251 -19.40 -3.14 -7.93
CA ILE A 251 -18.53 -1.97 -7.78
C ILE A 251 -18.25 -1.39 -9.15
N ASN A 252 -18.65 -0.13 -9.34
CA ASN A 252 -18.45 0.58 -10.59
C ASN A 252 -17.00 1.09 -10.76
N PRO A 253 -16.47 1.13 -11.99
CA PRO A 253 -15.14 1.67 -12.26
C PRO A 253 -15.05 3.16 -11.93
N LYS A 254 -13.90 3.58 -11.39
CA LYS A 254 -13.55 4.98 -11.14
C LYS A 254 -12.57 5.53 -12.19
N LYS A 255 -12.40 4.82 -13.31
CA LYS A 255 -11.42 5.12 -14.35
C LYS A 255 -11.39 6.60 -14.74
N ASP A 256 -12.54 7.21 -15.02
CA ASP A 256 -12.60 8.56 -15.56
C ASP A 256 -12.06 9.61 -14.58
N ILE A 257 -12.44 9.52 -13.31
CA ILE A 257 -11.93 10.44 -12.27
C ILE A 257 -10.46 10.16 -11.97
N LEU A 258 -10.03 8.91 -11.98
CA LEU A 258 -8.62 8.55 -11.75
C LEU A 258 -7.72 9.03 -12.90
N ASP A 259 -8.14 8.85 -14.15
CA ASP A 259 -7.42 9.39 -15.32
C ASP A 259 -7.31 10.92 -15.26
N TYR A 260 -8.38 11.59 -14.83
CA TYR A 260 -8.38 13.04 -14.64
C TYR A 260 -7.40 13.47 -13.55
N MET A 261 -7.41 12.80 -12.39
CA MET A 261 -6.45 13.09 -11.30
C MET A 261 -5.00 12.83 -11.72
N LEU A 262 -4.73 11.74 -12.45
CA LEU A 262 -3.39 11.46 -12.98
C LEU A 262 -2.90 12.56 -13.93
N LYS A 263 -3.80 13.10 -14.76
CA LYS A 263 -3.48 14.24 -15.62
C LYS A 263 -3.17 15.48 -14.80
N LEU A 264 -3.98 15.79 -13.79
CA LEU A 264 -3.76 16.94 -12.89
C LEU A 264 -2.46 16.77 -12.10
N ARG A 265 -2.17 15.56 -11.57
CA ARG A 265 -0.92 15.24 -10.90
C ARG A 265 0.27 15.61 -11.76
N LYS A 266 0.29 15.14 -13.01
CA LYS A 266 1.39 15.40 -13.95
C LYS A 266 1.57 16.88 -14.28
N GLN A 267 0.48 17.64 -14.25
CA GLN A 267 0.47 19.05 -14.72
C GLN A 267 0.70 20.05 -13.62
N TYR A 268 0.24 19.76 -12.38
CA TYR A 268 0.13 20.76 -11.33
C TYR A 268 0.75 20.37 -9.98
N VAL A 269 0.95 19.06 -9.72
CA VAL A 269 1.46 18.60 -8.42
C VAL A 269 2.99 18.73 -8.42
N GLU A 270 3.44 19.98 -8.33
CA GLU A 270 4.86 20.33 -8.24
C GLU A 270 5.03 21.72 -7.62
N GLY A 271 6.21 22.00 -7.07
CA GLY A 271 6.54 23.30 -6.52
C GLY A 271 6.00 23.54 -5.10
N ILE A 272 5.61 24.78 -4.80
CA ILE A 272 5.19 25.14 -3.43
C ILE A 272 3.74 24.75 -3.22
N ARG A 273 3.54 23.89 -2.19
CA ARG A 273 2.23 23.52 -1.67
C ARG A 273 1.92 24.27 -0.38
N HIS A 274 0.66 24.65 -0.20
CA HIS A 274 0.12 25.20 1.03
C HIS A 274 -1.00 24.29 1.53
N ASP A 275 -0.86 23.76 2.72
CA ASP A 275 -1.83 22.86 3.36
C ASP A 275 -2.79 23.61 4.26
N TYR A 276 -4.06 23.26 4.24
CA TYR A 276 -5.18 23.76 5.04
C TYR A 276 -5.95 22.58 5.63
N ILE A 277 -5.26 21.83 6.51
CA ILE A 277 -5.80 20.66 7.22
C ILE A 277 -6.04 21.11 8.67
N ASP A 278 -6.90 22.09 8.84
CA ASP A 278 -7.11 22.88 10.07
C ASP A 278 -8.60 23.02 10.43
N ASP A 279 -9.46 22.16 9.86
CA ASP A 279 -10.90 22.18 10.08
C ASP A 279 -11.41 20.72 10.09
N PRO A 280 -12.24 20.33 11.06
CA PRO A 280 -12.70 18.94 11.19
C PRO A 280 -13.62 18.48 10.07
N ASP A 281 -14.27 19.39 9.35
CA ASP A 281 -15.23 19.07 8.30
C ASP A 281 -14.63 19.23 6.90
N VAL A 282 -13.84 20.28 6.66
CA VAL A 282 -13.35 20.67 5.34
C VAL A 282 -11.85 20.87 5.36
N ILE A 283 -11.15 20.11 4.52
CA ILE A 283 -9.71 20.28 4.32
C ILE A 283 -9.38 20.59 2.88
N GLY A 284 -8.18 21.13 2.65
CA GLY A 284 -7.71 21.42 1.31
C GLY A 284 -6.22 21.70 1.24
N TRP A 285 -5.73 21.83 0.03
CA TRP A 285 -4.36 22.29 -0.25
C TRP A 285 -4.31 22.95 -1.61
N THR A 286 -3.29 23.75 -1.80
CA THR A 286 -3.06 24.45 -3.06
C THR A 286 -1.62 24.27 -3.54
N TYR A 287 -1.42 24.41 -4.84
CA TYR A 287 -0.10 24.53 -5.46
C TYR A 287 0.01 25.87 -6.18
N GLU A 288 1.12 26.57 -6.01
CA GLU A 288 1.37 27.85 -6.72
C GLU A 288 1.49 27.68 -8.26
N THR A 289 1.39 26.46 -8.75
CA THR A 289 1.19 26.14 -10.18
C THR A 289 -0.20 26.50 -10.70
N GLY A 290 -1.14 26.86 -9.81
CA GLY A 290 -2.52 27.24 -10.14
C GLY A 290 -3.51 26.09 -9.99
N PHE A 291 -3.37 25.31 -8.94
CA PHE A 291 -4.22 24.18 -8.63
C PHE A 291 -4.62 24.18 -7.15
N ALA A 292 -5.89 23.93 -6.89
CA ALA A 292 -6.42 23.80 -5.54
C ALA A 292 -7.31 22.56 -5.42
N VAL A 293 -7.18 21.88 -4.31
CA VAL A 293 -8.01 20.75 -3.88
C VAL A 293 -8.74 21.14 -2.61
N ILE A 294 -10.02 20.89 -2.55
CA ILE A 294 -10.83 21.02 -1.35
C ILE A 294 -11.76 19.83 -1.28
N LEU A 295 -11.88 19.21 -0.10
CA LEU A 295 -12.69 18.01 0.10
C LEU A 295 -13.27 17.94 1.51
N THR A 296 -14.34 17.15 1.64
CA THR A 296 -15.07 16.95 2.88
C THR A 296 -15.67 15.55 2.94
N ASN A 297 -15.87 15.03 4.15
CA ASN A 297 -16.68 13.85 4.43
C ASN A 297 -18.08 14.22 4.99
N SER A 298 -18.42 15.51 5.08
CA SER A 298 -19.62 16.01 5.74
C SER A 298 -20.40 17.04 4.88
N LYS A 299 -20.95 18.06 5.50
CA LYS A 299 -21.86 19.03 4.85
C LYS A 299 -21.24 19.93 3.79
N GLY A 300 -19.94 19.89 3.64
CA GLY A 300 -19.25 20.85 2.80
C GLY A 300 -19.02 22.20 3.49
N GLY A 301 -18.51 23.17 2.72
CA GLY A 301 -18.18 24.47 3.26
C GLY A 301 -17.30 25.28 2.35
N THR A 302 -16.69 26.32 2.91
CA THR A 302 -15.71 27.16 2.21
C THR A 302 -14.41 27.22 2.97
N LYS A 303 -13.32 27.40 2.24
CA LYS A 303 -12.00 27.58 2.82
C LYS A 303 -11.23 28.65 2.06
N ARG A 304 -10.72 29.63 2.80
CA ARG A 304 -9.87 30.67 2.24
C ARG A 304 -8.44 30.14 2.10
N MET A 305 -7.98 29.97 0.87
CA MET A 305 -6.67 29.39 0.58
C MET A 305 -5.84 30.29 -0.34
N PHE A 306 -4.52 30.34 -0.10
CA PHE A 306 -3.55 31.06 -0.92
C PHE A 306 -3.16 30.22 -2.13
N ILE A 307 -3.12 30.81 -3.32
CA ILE A 307 -2.77 30.14 -4.57
C ILE A 307 -1.63 30.84 -5.33
N GLY A 308 -1.25 32.01 -4.87
CA GLY A 308 -0.28 32.87 -5.56
C GLY A 308 -0.93 34.11 -6.21
N LYS A 309 -0.17 35.21 -6.25
CA LYS A 309 -0.69 36.54 -6.68
C LYS A 309 -0.86 36.69 -8.20
N LYS A 310 -0.38 35.75 -8.99
CA LYS A 310 -0.40 35.85 -10.47
C LYS A 310 -1.72 35.44 -11.12
N TYR A 311 -2.62 34.86 -10.36
CA TYR A 311 -3.91 34.38 -10.86
C TYR A 311 -5.03 35.37 -10.53
N LYS A 312 -6.06 35.38 -11.39
CA LYS A 312 -7.25 36.20 -11.17
C LYS A 312 -8.49 35.38 -10.89
N HIS A 313 -8.60 34.24 -11.55
CA HIS A 313 -9.75 33.36 -11.42
C HIS A 313 -9.32 31.89 -11.46
N MET A 314 -10.03 31.07 -10.71
CA MET A 314 -9.94 29.60 -10.75
C MET A 314 -11.32 28.99 -10.88
N ALA A 315 -11.42 27.81 -11.51
CA ALA A 315 -12.70 27.13 -11.64
C ALA A 315 -12.55 25.59 -11.54
N ASP A 316 -13.64 24.92 -11.13
CA ASP A 316 -13.81 23.47 -11.09
C ASP A 316 -14.81 22.96 -12.13
N GLY A 317 -15.32 23.83 -13.00
CA GLY A 317 -16.38 23.54 -13.96
C GLY A 317 -17.79 23.86 -13.45
N LYS A 318 -17.99 23.98 -12.13
CA LYS A 318 -19.25 24.35 -11.49
C LYS A 318 -19.17 25.73 -10.84
N HIS A 319 -18.07 26.02 -10.16
CA HIS A 319 -17.81 27.26 -9.46
C HIS A 319 -16.65 27.99 -10.10
N THR A 320 -16.71 29.34 -10.06
CA THR A 320 -15.60 30.22 -10.40
C THR A 320 -15.24 31.04 -9.17
N ILE A 321 -13.97 31.04 -8.83
CA ILE A 321 -13.43 31.68 -7.63
C ILE A 321 -12.56 32.88 -8.06
N ASP A 322 -12.86 34.05 -7.56
CA ASP A 322 -12.01 35.22 -7.73
C ASP A 322 -10.82 35.18 -6.78
N ILE A 323 -9.64 35.49 -7.29
CA ILE A 323 -8.40 35.53 -6.52
C ILE A 323 -8.03 36.99 -6.24
N ILE A 324 -8.05 37.32 -4.96
CA ILE A 324 -7.74 38.68 -4.47
C ILE A 324 -6.50 38.59 -3.58
N ASP A 325 -5.45 39.30 -3.91
CA ASP A 325 -4.15 39.31 -3.22
C ASP A 325 -3.53 37.93 -3.06
N GLY A 326 -3.86 37.03 -3.99
CA GLY A 326 -3.37 35.63 -4.01
C GLY A 326 -4.26 34.63 -3.26
N TYR A 327 -5.36 35.07 -2.67
CA TYR A 327 -6.31 34.23 -1.94
C TYR A 327 -7.64 34.09 -2.68
N GLY A 328 -8.23 32.90 -2.60
CA GLY A 328 -9.59 32.60 -3.03
C GLY A 328 -10.42 31.96 -1.91
N GLU A 329 -11.73 32.20 -1.95
CA GLU A 329 -12.72 31.48 -1.09
C GLU A 329 -13.22 30.26 -1.86
N PHE A 330 -12.54 29.12 -1.67
CA PHE A 330 -12.86 27.87 -2.36
C PHE A 330 -14.06 27.20 -1.70
N ILE A 331 -14.92 26.60 -2.52
CA ILE A 331 -16.17 25.97 -2.10
C ILE A 331 -16.04 24.45 -2.24
N CYS A 332 -16.52 23.72 -1.26
CA CYS A 332 -16.70 22.28 -1.30
C CYS A 332 -18.17 21.94 -1.08
N ASP A 333 -18.76 21.16 -1.97
CA ASP A 333 -20.12 20.66 -1.80
C ASP A 333 -20.17 19.56 -0.70
N GLU A 334 -21.37 19.15 -0.30
CA GLU A 334 -21.57 18.07 0.68
C GLU A 334 -20.95 16.75 0.19
N ALA A 335 -20.24 16.06 1.08
CA ALA A 335 -19.62 14.75 0.85
C ALA A 335 -18.86 14.68 -0.49
N SER A 336 -18.06 15.69 -0.82
CA SER A 336 -17.49 15.84 -2.15
C SER A 336 -16.02 16.20 -2.19
N LEU A 337 -15.50 16.18 -3.39
CA LEU A 337 -14.18 16.67 -3.80
C LEU A 337 -14.37 17.72 -4.90
N ASN A 338 -13.80 18.91 -4.71
CA ASN A 338 -13.74 19.91 -5.76
C ASN A 338 -12.28 20.22 -6.13
N LEU A 339 -12.01 20.23 -7.42
CA LEU A 339 -10.68 20.41 -8.02
C LEU A 339 -10.65 21.67 -8.87
N TYR A 340 -10.00 22.72 -8.39
CA TYR A 340 -9.94 24.00 -9.07
C TYR A 340 -8.64 24.17 -9.83
N ILE A 341 -8.74 24.59 -11.09
CA ILE A 341 -7.60 24.94 -11.92
C ILE A 341 -7.68 26.40 -12.40
N VAL A 342 -6.52 26.98 -12.64
CA VAL A 342 -6.44 28.34 -13.19
C VAL A 342 -7.15 28.40 -14.55
N GLN A 343 -7.98 29.44 -14.72
CA GLN A 343 -8.53 29.77 -16.03
C GLN A 343 -7.52 30.58 -16.84
N LYS A 344 -7.33 30.18 -18.11
CA LYS A 344 -6.43 30.84 -19.05
C LYS A 344 -7.03 32.14 -19.58
#